data_2bc7f0f96c123452a6b854c2efaa8646
#
_entry.id   2bc7f0f96c123452a6b854c2efaa8646
#
_cell.length_a   1.000
_cell.length_b   1.000
_cell.length_c   1.000
_cell.angle_alpha   90.00
_cell.angle_beta   90.00
_cell.angle_gamma   90.00
#
_symmetry.space_group_name_H-M   'P 1'
#
loop_
_entity.id
_entity.type
_entity.pdbx_description
1 polymer ?
#
loop_
_entity_poly.entity_id
_entity_poly.type
_entity_poly.pdbx_seq_one_letter_code
_entity_poly.pdbx_strand_id
1 'polypeptide(L)'
;MTNPAEVTSQLIRERADILAEAVVQRMYAAHPEIWERYGEAGRVHSLQDAKYHLAYLAEALAAADPGLFMDYAAWVKVLFAGLKLPDRTMLDTLHTTIAVLRDHLPPENADAAGEYIDRVLRGWRETPSTVASFIDGSATLGSLARRYLDALLAGDRRTASQLILDAVA
;
A
#
# COMPACT_ATOMS: atom_id res chain seq x y z
N MET A 1 -16.29 13.61 24.82
CA MET A 1 -16.98 12.68 23.89
C MET A 1 -15.90 12.07 23.01
N THR A 2 -15.71 10.78 23.06
CA THR A 2 -14.70 10.06 22.25
C THR A 2 -15.13 10.15 20.78
N ASN A 3 -14.20 10.50 19.90
CA ASN A 3 -14.45 10.57 18.46
C ASN A 3 -14.74 9.14 17.93
N PRO A 4 -15.87 8.91 17.21
CA PRO A 4 -16.18 7.57 16.66
C PRO A 4 -15.06 6.97 15.83
N ALA A 5 -14.33 7.77 15.07
CA ALA A 5 -13.20 7.32 14.27
C ALA A 5 -12.02 6.84 15.15
N GLU A 6 -11.76 7.50 16.29
CA GLU A 6 -10.75 7.08 17.25
C GLU A 6 -11.09 5.73 17.89
N VAL A 7 -12.38 5.53 18.26
CA VAL A 7 -12.85 4.23 18.77
C VAL A 7 -12.67 3.14 17.72
N THR A 8 -13.00 3.42 16.46
CA THR A 8 -12.82 2.48 15.35
C THR A 8 -11.35 2.13 15.14
N SER A 9 -10.47 3.13 15.18
CA SER A 9 -9.01 2.92 15.12
C SER A 9 -8.53 1.97 16.21
N GLN A 10 -8.96 2.20 17.45
CA GLN A 10 -8.58 1.36 18.59
C GLN A 10 -9.06 -0.08 18.42
N LEU A 11 -10.32 -0.29 18.00
CA LEU A 11 -10.88 -1.63 17.75
C LEU A 11 -10.11 -2.39 16.66
N ILE A 12 -9.69 -1.69 15.59
CA ILE A 12 -8.87 -2.31 14.52
C ILE A 12 -7.52 -2.73 15.07
N ARG A 13 -6.83 -1.86 15.84
CA ARG A 13 -5.53 -2.19 16.45
C ARG A 13 -5.61 -3.37 17.40
N GLU A 14 -6.60 -3.40 18.29
CA GLU A 14 -6.79 -4.48 19.26
C GLU A 14 -7.07 -5.84 18.60
N ARG A 15 -7.70 -5.83 17.41
CA ARG A 15 -8.09 -7.03 16.67
C ARG A 15 -7.25 -7.28 15.43
N ALA A 16 -6.14 -6.57 15.25
CA ALA A 16 -5.33 -6.58 14.03
C ALA A 16 -4.95 -8.00 13.57
N ASP A 17 -4.53 -8.86 14.50
CA ASP A 17 -4.16 -10.24 14.18
C ASP A 17 -5.33 -11.07 13.68
N ILE A 18 -6.48 -10.97 14.33
CA ILE A 18 -7.71 -11.70 13.95
C ILE A 18 -8.24 -11.20 12.60
N LEU A 19 -8.26 -9.87 12.41
CA LEU A 19 -8.72 -9.25 11.17
C LEU A 19 -7.81 -9.61 10.00
N ALA A 20 -6.49 -9.53 10.18
CA ALA A 20 -5.52 -9.88 9.14
C ALA A 20 -5.64 -11.35 8.74
N GLU A 21 -5.73 -12.26 9.71
CA GLU A 21 -5.93 -13.69 9.44
C GLU A 21 -7.22 -13.94 8.66
N ALA A 22 -8.33 -13.30 9.03
CA ALA A 22 -9.60 -13.44 8.34
C ALA A 22 -9.54 -12.90 6.89
N VAL A 23 -8.83 -11.78 6.66
CA VAL A 23 -8.61 -11.24 5.30
C VAL A 23 -7.82 -12.23 4.46
N VAL A 24 -6.68 -12.72 4.97
CA VAL A 24 -5.82 -13.67 4.24
C VAL A 24 -6.57 -14.97 3.96
N GLN A 25 -7.27 -15.51 4.93
CA GLN A 25 -8.06 -16.74 4.76
C GLN A 25 -9.09 -16.58 3.63
N ARG A 26 -9.83 -15.46 3.57
CA ARG A 26 -10.80 -15.21 2.51
C ARG A 26 -10.15 -15.00 1.15
N MET A 27 -9.04 -14.27 1.11
CA MET A 27 -8.30 -14.07 -0.13
C MET A 27 -7.81 -15.39 -0.71
N TYR A 28 -7.26 -16.27 0.12
CA TYR A 28 -6.77 -17.58 -0.32
C TYR A 28 -7.89 -18.55 -0.69
N ALA A 29 -9.06 -18.43 -0.04
CA ALA A 29 -10.25 -19.20 -0.42
C ALA A 29 -10.83 -18.76 -1.76
N ALA A 30 -10.80 -17.45 -2.06
CA ALA A 30 -11.27 -16.89 -3.33
C ALA A 30 -10.26 -17.08 -4.48
N HIS A 31 -8.97 -17.16 -4.15
CA HIS A 31 -7.84 -17.21 -5.09
C HIS A 31 -6.87 -18.34 -4.76
N PRO A 32 -7.28 -19.61 -4.91
CA PRO A 32 -6.43 -20.77 -4.57
C PRO A 32 -5.10 -20.80 -5.35
N GLU A 33 -5.06 -20.18 -6.54
CA GLU A 33 -3.85 -20.02 -7.36
C GLU A 33 -2.74 -19.23 -6.63
N ILE A 34 -3.07 -18.41 -5.64
CA ILE A 34 -2.07 -17.71 -4.81
C ILE A 34 -1.31 -18.73 -3.96
N TRP A 35 -2.02 -19.67 -3.36
CA TRP A 35 -1.39 -20.74 -2.60
C TRP A 35 -0.52 -21.65 -3.47
N GLU A 36 -1.04 -22.04 -4.63
CA GLU A 36 -0.31 -22.89 -5.58
C GLU A 36 1.01 -22.24 -6.03
N ARG A 37 1.00 -20.90 -6.19
CA ARG A 37 2.17 -20.16 -6.67
C ARG A 37 3.17 -19.84 -5.57
N TYR A 38 2.73 -19.48 -4.38
CA TYR A 38 3.58 -18.88 -3.35
C TYR A 38 3.70 -19.72 -2.07
N GLY A 39 2.80 -20.66 -1.82
CA GLY A 39 2.81 -21.57 -0.68
C GLY A 39 2.80 -20.87 0.67
N GLU A 40 3.38 -21.51 1.67
CA GLU A 40 3.43 -20.99 3.04
C GLU A 40 4.20 -19.68 3.17
N ALA A 41 5.30 -19.51 2.45
CA ALA A 41 6.07 -18.26 2.46
C ALA A 41 5.24 -17.08 1.96
N GLY A 42 4.44 -17.28 0.90
CA GLY A 42 3.51 -16.27 0.41
C GLY A 42 2.44 -15.94 1.42
N ARG A 43 1.91 -16.94 2.14
CA ARG A 43 0.90 -16.70 3.19
C ARG A 43 1.45 -15.85 4.34
N VAL A 44 2.68 -16.11 4.78
CA VAL A 44 3.34 -15.30 5.82
C VAL A 44 3.48 -13.85 5.38
N HIS A 45 3.91 -13.59 4.13
CA HIS A 45 3.98 -12.23 3.58
C HIS A 45 2.60 -11.59 3.48
N SER A 46 1.58 -12.30 2.96
CA SER A 46 0.22 -11.80 2.85
C SER A 46 -0.37 -11.41 4.22
N LEU A 47 -0.06 -12.18 5.27
CA LEU A 47 -0.50 -11.87 6.63
C LEU A 47 0.16 -10.58 7.14
N GLN A 48 1.46 -10.41 6.89
CA GLN A 48 2.17 -9.19 7.26
C GLN A 48 1.64 -7.97 6.49
N ASP A 49 1.37 -8.12 5.20
CA ASP A 49 0.80 -7.05 4.36
C ASP A 49 -0.61 -6.67 4.83
N ALA A 50 -1.46 -7.64 5.16
CA ALA A 50 -2.79 -7.38 5.72
C ALA A 50 -2.72 -6.60 7.04
N LYS A 51 -1.75 -6.91 7.90
CA LYS A 51 -1.50 -6.14 9.13
C LYS A 51 -1.08 -4.69 8.83
N TYR A 52 -0.24 -4.47 7.83
CA TYR A 52 0.14 -3.12 7.41
C TYR A 52 -1.07 -2.35 6.88
N HIS A 53 -1.91 -2.95 6.03
CA HIS A 53 -3.11 -2.30 5.52
C HIS A 53 -4.04 -1.86 6.67
N LEU A 54 -4.26 -2.73 7.66
CA LEU A 54 -5.07 -2.42 8.84
C LEU A 54 -4.43 -1.35 9.73
N ALA A 55 -3.11 -1.37 9.89
CA ALA A 55 -2.41 -0.37 10.68
C ALA A 55 -2.53 1.03 10.06
N TYR A 56 -2.29 1.17 8.75
CA TYR A 56 -2.45 2.45 8.05
C TYR A 56 -3.90 2.95 8.05
N LEU A 57 -4.87 2.05 7.93
CA LEU A 57 -6.29 2.39 8.06
C LEU A 57 -6.59 2.91 9.47
N ALA A 58 -6.08 2.25 10.51
CA ALA A 58 -6.26 2.68 11.90
C ALA A 58 -5.61 4.04 12.18
N GLU A 59 -4.41 4.31 11.63
CA GLU A 59 -3.76 5.62 11.77
C GLU A 59 -4.56 6.73 11.08
N ALA A 60 -5.05 6.48 9.87
CA ALA A 60 -5.88 7.45 9.15
C ALA A 60 -7.18 7.76 9.90
N LEU A 61 -7.82 6.76 10.50
CA LEU A 61 -9.01 6.92 11.35
C LEU A 61 -8.68 7.72 12.61
N ALA A 62 -7.58 7.43 13.30
CA ALA A 62 -7.15 8.16 14.50
C ALA A 62 -6.88 9.64 14.20
N ALA A 63 -6.29 9.92 13.04
CA ALA A 63 -6.05 11.29 12.56
C ALA A 63 -7.30 11.98 12.01
N ALA A 64 -8.42 11.25 11.85
CA ALA A 64 -9.61 11.70 11.13
C ALA A 64 -9.30 12.24 9.73
N ASP A 65 -8.29 11.68 9.06
CA ASP A 65 -7.82 12.08 7.75
C ASP A 65 -7.78 10.88 6.78
N PRO A 66 -8.79 10.73 5.91
CA PRO A 66 -8.80 9.70 4.87
C PRO A 66 -7.66 9.82 3.86
N GLY A 67 -7.08 11.03 3.70
CA GLY A 67 -5.96 11.29 2.78
C GLY A 67 -4.76 10.42 3.11
N LEU A 68 -4.48 10.18 4.39
CA LEU A 68 -3.37 9.32 4.82
C LEU A 68 -3.51 7.88 4.29
N PHE A 69 -4.72 7.33 4.31
CA PHE A 69 -4.94 5.98 3.78
C PHE A 69 -4.91 5.95 2.24
N MET A 70 -5.37 7.03 1.60
CA MET A 70 -5.28 7.18 0.15
C MET A 70 -3.82 7.29 -0.33
N ASP A 71 -2.99 8.05 0.37
CA ASP A 71 -1.55 8.18 0.06
C ASP A 71 -0.82 6.85 0.24
N TYR A 72 -1.13 6.12 1.32
CA TYR A 72 -0.63 4.78 1.54
C TYR A 72 -1.03 3.83 0.39
N ALA A 73 -2.30 3.81 0.01
CA ALA A 73 -2.78 2.97 -1.07
C ALA A 73 -2.15 3.32 -2.43
N ALA A 74 -1.91 4.62 -2.69
CA ALA A 74 -1.18 5.08 -3.86
C ALA A 74 0.26 4.55 -3.89
N TRP A 75 0.95 4.58 -2.75
CA TRP A 75 2.28 3.99 -2.62
C TRP A 75 2.25 2.47 -2.87
N VAL A 76 1.27 1.74 -2.31
CA VAL A 76 1.11 0.29 -2.56
C VAL A 76 0.88 0.01 -4.04
N LYS A 77 0.11 0.85 -4.74
CA LYS A 77 -0.11 0.72 -6.19
C LYS A 77 1.20 0.80 -6.97
N VAL A 78 2.06 1.75 -6.65
CA VAL A 78 3.40 1.86 -7.25
C VAL A 78 4.25 0.63 -6.95
N LEU A 79 4.25 0.17 -5.69
CA LEU A 79 4.97 -1.03 -5.27
C LEU A 79 4.51 -2.27 -6.06
N PHE A 80 3.19 -2.48 -6.17
CA PHE A 80 2.62 -3.61 -6.90
C PHE A 80 2.95 -3.57 -8.39
N ALA A 81 2.92 -2.37 -9.00
CA ALA A 81 3.35 -2.19 -10.38
C ALA A 81 4.83 -2.59 -10.57
N GLY A 82 5.72 -2.17 -9.66
CA GLY A 82 7.13 -2.56 -9.65
C GLY A 82 7.35 -4.06 -9.49
N LEU A 83 6.55 -4.72 -8.67
CA LEU A 83 6.56 -6.18 -8.44
C LEU A 83 5.82 -6.97 -9.53
N LYS A 84 5.23 -6.29 -10.52
CA LYS A 84 4.39 -6.89 -11.58
C LYS A 84 3.20 -7.69 -11.05
N LEU A 85 2.65 -7.27 -9.92
CA LEU A 85 1.42 -7.82 -9.37
C LEU A 85 0.21 -7.20 -10.09
N PRO A 86 -0.87 -7.96 -10.32
CA PRO A 86 -2.07 -7.43 -10.95
C PRO A 86 -2.73 -6.33 -10.10
N ASP A 87 -3.21 -5.27 -10.75
CA ASP A 87 -3.90 -4.14 -10.09
C ASP A 87 -5.11 -4.61 -9.26
N ARG A 88 -5.81 -5.64 -9.75
CA ARG A 88 -6.94 -6.24 -9.05
C ARG A 88 -6.59 -6.82 -7.68
N THR A 89 -5.32 -7.22 -7.45
CA THR A 89 -4.90 -7.82 -6.16
C THR A 89 -5.20 -6.89 -4.99
N MET A 90 -4.86 -5.60 -5.14
CA MET A 90 -5.16 -4.61 -4.09
C MET A 90 -6.67 -4.36 -3.97
N LEU A 91 -7.39 -4.26 -5.08
CA LEU A 91 -8.84 -4.07 -5.08
C LEU A 91 -9.56 -5.22 -4.37
N ASP A 92 -9.20 -6.47 -4.69
CA ASP A 92 -9.76 -7.66 -4.06
C ASP A 92 -9.46 -7.69 -2.56
N THR A 93 -8.23 -7.30 -2.17
CA THR A 93 -7.84 -7.18 -0.75
C THR A 93 -8.68 -6.12 -0.04
N LEU A 94 -8.89 -4.94 -0.62
CA LEU A 94 -9.68 -3.87 -0.02
C LEU A 94 -11.15 -4.27 0.13
N HIS A 95 -11.77 -4.87 -0.88
CA HIS A 95 -13.14 -5.39 -0.79
C HIS A 95 -13.27 -6.48 0.26
N THR A 96 -12.29 -7.39 0.33
CA THR A 96 -12.26 -8.44 1.36
C THR A 96 -12.12 -7.83 2.75
N THR A 97 -11.30 -6.80 2.91
CA THR A 97 -11.13 -6.09 4.17
C THR A 97 -12.44 -5.46 4.65
N ILE A 98 -13.20 -4.78 3.77
CA ILE A 98 -14.53 -4.26 4.13
C ILE A 98 -15.45 -5.37 4.63
N ALA A 99 -15.49 -6.51 3.94
CA ALA A 99 -16.34 -7.63 4.34
C ALA A 99 -15.93 -8.19 5.71
N VAL A 100 -14.62 -8.34 5.95
CA VAL A 100 -14.09 -8.80 7.25
C VAL A 100 -14.40 -7.80 8.36
N LEU A 101 -14.25 -6.50 8.13
CA LEU A 101 -14.58 -5.48 9.12
C LEU A 101 -16.07 -5.54 9.51
N ARG A 102 -16.97 -5.74 8.54
CA ARG A 102 -18.42 -5.90 8.80
C ARG A 102 -18.77 -7.11 9.65
N ASP A 103 -18.00 -8.19 9.51
CA ASP A 103 -18.26 -9.42 10.29
C ASP A 103 -17.66 -9.37 11.70
N HIS A 104 -16.65 -8.52 11.92
CA HIS A 104 -15.87 -8.53 13.15
C HIS A 104 -16.01 -7.27 14.01
N LEU A 105 -16.54 -6.18 13.48
CA LEU A 105 -16.73 -4.92 14.20
C LEU A 105 -18.21 -4.58 14.35
N PRO A 106 -18.57 -3.73 15.33
CA PRO A 106 -19.90 -3.14 15.40
C PRO A 106 -20.23 -2.41 14.08
N PRO A 107 -21.50 -2.42 13.61
CA PRO A 107 -21.88 -1.86 12.31
C PRO A 107 -21.37 -0.44 12.06
N GLU A 108 -21.54 0.46 13.05
CA GLU A 108 -21.10 1.85 12.93
C GLU A 108 -19.57 2.00 12.75
N ASN A 109 -18.79 1.11 13.38
CA ASN A 109 -17.33 1.11 13.26
C ASN A 109 -16.88 0.51 11.91
N ALA A 110 -17.55 -0.55 11.46
CA ALA A 110 -17.31 -1.16 10.17
C ALA A 110 -17.62 -0.18 9.03
N ASP A 111 -18.74 0.56 9.12
CA ASP A 111 -19.11 1.56 8.12
C ASP A 111 -18.14 2.74 8.11
N ALA A 112 -17.73 3.23 9.28
CA ALA A 112 -16.75 4.31 9.38
C ALA A 112 -15.40 3.92 8.74
N ALA A 113 -14.90 2.71 9.00
CA ALA A 113 -13.68 2.21 8.37
C ALA A 113 -13.87 1.93 6.87
N GLY A 114 -15.03 1.39 6.50
CA GLY A 114 -15.40 1.12 5.11
C GLY A 114 -15.41 2.38 4.25
N GLU A 115 -15.85 3.52 4.78
CA GLU A 115 -15.85 4.80 4.06
C GLU A 115 -14.43 5.23 3.64
N TYR A 116 -13.41 5.01 4.47
CA TYR A 116 -12.00 5.30 4.14
C TYR A 116 -11.51 4.41 3.01
N ILE A 117 -11.83 3.12 3.06
CA ILE A 117 -11.48 2.16 2.01
C ILE A 117 -12.23 2.49 0.70
N ASP A 118 -13.52 2.82 0.77
CA ASP A 118 -14.32 3.19 -0.39
C ASP A 118 -13.81 4.42 -1.12
N ARG A 119 -13.18 5.38 -0.42
CA ARG A 119 -12.52 6.53 -1.06
C ARG A 119 -11.35 6.07 -1.93
N VAL A 120 -10.53 5.14 -1.45
CA VAL A 120 -9.45 4.55 -2.25
C VAL A 120 -10.01 3.83 -3.47
N LEU A 121 -11.05 2.99 -3.29
CA LEU A 121 -11.66 2.23 -4.37
C LEU A 121 -12.22 3.14 -5.48
N ARG A 122 -12.89 4.24 -5.10
CA ARG A 122 -13.42 5.22 -6.06
C ARG A 122 -12.32 5.96 -6.84
N GLY A 123 -11.21 6.30 -6.20
CA GLY A 123 -10.10 7.02 -6.83
C GLY A 123 -9.04 6.12 -7.49
N TRP A 124 -9.20 4.80 -7.42
CA TRP A 124 -8.15 3.87 -7.82
C TRP A 124 -7.67 4.02 -9.26
N ARG A 125 -8.57 4.27 -10.20
CA ARG A 125 -8.22 4.41 -11.63
C ARG A 125 -7.34 5.62 -11.89
N GLU A 126 -7.61 6.72 -11.22
CA GLU A 126 -6.92 7.99 -11.36
C GLU A 126 -5.61 8.03 -10.55
N THR A 127 -5.44 7.11 -9.59
CA THR A 127 -4.22 7.00 -8.79
C THR A 127 -3.05 6.56 -9.68
N PRO A 128 -1.95 7.33 -9.76
CA PRO A 128 -0.79 6.94 -10.56
C PRO A 128 -0.15 5.64 -10.07
N SER A 129 0.39 4.86 -11.02
CA SER A 129 1.20 3.66 -10.73
C SER A 129 2.71 3.93 -10.77
N THR A 130 3.10 5.20 -10.86
CA THR A 130 4.49 5.65 -10.90
C THR A 130 4.69 6.83 -9.96
N VAL A 131 5.88 6.91 -9.36
CA VAL A 131 6.27 8.07 -8.56
C VAL A 131 6.66 9.20 -9.50
N ALA A 132 6.11 10.40 -9.28
CA ALA A 132 6.55 11.59 -9.96
C ALA A 132 8.03 11.88 -9.64
N SER A 133 8.82 12.17 -10.66
CA SER A 133 10.20 12.56 -10.43
C SER A 133 10.28 14.02 -10.02
N PHE A 134 10.99 14.28 -8.94
CA PHE A 134 11.33 15.64 -8.50
C PHE A 134 12.58 16.21 -9.24
N ILE A 135 13.23 15.39 -10.10
CA ILE A 135 14.37 15.83 -10.90
C ILE A 135 13.83 16.52 -12.14
N ASP A 136 14.02 17.83 -12.22
CA ASP A 136 13.74 18.60 -13.43
C ASP A 136 14.82 18.33 -14.48
N GLY A 137 14.46 17.58 -15.53
CA GLY A 137 15.38 17.24 -16.64
C GLY A 137 15.84 18.46 -17.46
N SER A 138 15.14 19.60 -17.36
CA SER A 138 15.52 20.86 -18.04
C SER A 138 16.54 21.68 -17.26
N ALA A 139 16.71 21.43 -15.97
CA ALA A 139 17.74 22.07 -15.16
C ALA A 139 19.16 21.68 -15.64
N THR A 140 20.11 22.58 -15.45
CA THR A 140 21.50 22.43 -15.93
C THR A 140 22.13 21.09 -15.60
N LEU A 141 21.89 20.56 -14.41
CA LEU A 141 22.37 19.23 -13.99
C LEU A 141 21.24 18.18 -13.93
N GLY A 142 20.05 18.49 -14.40
CA GLY A 142 18.89 17.60 -14.29
C GLY A 142 19.07 16.28 -15.02
N SER A 143 19.64 16.29 -16.23
CA SER A 143 19.94 15.08 -17.00
C SER A 143 21.01 14.20 -16.32
N LEU A 144 22.01 14.83 -15.73
CA LEU A 144 23.05 14.12 -14.96
C LEU A 144 22.45 13.49 -13.69
N ALA A 145 21.65 14.27 -12.94
CA ALA A 145 20.99 13.78 -11.74
C ALA A 145 20.06 12.59 -12.04
N ARG A 146 19.35 12.65 -13.18
CA ARG A 146 18.50 11.52 -13.64
C ARG A 146 19.32 10.27 -13.90
N ARG A 147 20.37 10.38 -14.73
CA ARG A 147 21.25 9.26 -15.07
C ARG A 147 21.91 8.66 -13.82
N TYR A 148 22.32 9.51 -12.88
CA TYR A 148 22.90 9.07 -11.62
C TYR A 148 21.89 8.27 -10.78
N LEU A 149 20.67 8.79 -10.62
CA LEU A 149 19.59 8.09 -9.94
C LEU A 149 19.27 6.75 -10.60
N ASP A 150 19.14 6.72 -11.92
CA ASP A 150 18.85 5.50 -12.67
C ASP A 150 19.95 4.44 -12.47
N ALA A 151 21.22 4.85 -12.46
CA ALA A 151 22.34 3.96 -12.17
C ALA A 151 22.28 3.41 -10.73
N LEU A 152 21.94 4.25 -9.75
CA LEU A 152 21.78 3.81 -8.36
C LEU A 152 20.64 2.80 -8.21
N LEU A 153 19.49 3.08 -8.81
CA LEU A 153 18.32 2.18 -8.77
C LEU A 153 18.58 0.84 -9.47
N ALA A 154 19.42 0.84 -10.51
CA ALA A 154 19.88 -0.37 -11.20
C ALA A 154 20.99 -1.13 -10.44
N GLY A 155 21.52 -0.58 -9.33
CA GLY A 155 22.66 -1.13 -8.61
C GLY A 155 24.00 -1.01 -9.37
N ASP A 156 24.06 -0.22 -10.45
CA ASP A 156 25.26 0.00 -11.27
C ASP A 156 26.18 1.04 -10.65
N ARG A 157 26.95 0.58 -9.66
CA ARG A 157 27.91 1.42 -8.94
C ARG A 157 28.98 2.02 -9.84
N ARG A 158 29.41 1.30 -10.90
CA ARG A 158 30.46 1.78 -11.81
C ARG A 158 29.99 3.00 -12.57
N THR A 159 28.81 2.90 -13.21
CA THR A 159 28.22 4.03 -13.94
C THR A 159 27.91 5.19 -12.99
N ALA A 160 27.36 4.94 -11.81
CA ALA A 160 27.10 5.99 -10.83
C ALA A 160 28.38 6.76 -10.45
N SER A 161 29.46 6.03 -10.10
CA SER A 161 30.74 6.64 -9.75
C SER A 161 31.35 7.44 -10.93
N GLN A 162 31.29 6.89 -12.16
CA GLN A 162 31.84 7.57 -13.34
C GLN A 162 31.10 8.87 -13.63
N LEU A 163 29.78 8.89 -13.52
CA LEU A 163 28.97 10.09 -13.71
C LEU A 163 29.38 11.23 -12.78
N ILE A 164 29.73 10.93 -11.52
CA ILE A 164 30.20 11.94 -10.56
C ILE A 164 31.59 12.42 -10.93
N LEU A 165 32.51 11.51 -11.27
CA LEU A 165 33.89 11.86 -11.64
C LEU A 165 33.91 12.75 -12.89
N ASP A 166 33.11 12.42 -13.91
CA ASP A 166 33.01 13.21 -15.15
C ASP A 166 32.38 14.60 -14.92
N ALA A 167 31.52 14.72 -13.88
CA ALA A 167 30.85 15.99 -13.57
C ALA A 167 31.77 16.99 -12.85
N VAL A 168 32.85 16.53 -12.21
CA VAL A 168 33.77 17.37 -11.43
C VAL A 168 35.13 17.58 -12.13
N ALA A 169 35.32 16.94 -13.29
CA ALA A 169 36.53 17.10 -14.12
C ALA A 169 36.45 18.34 -15.01
#